data_d492da9177a197d0d99205773832a144
#
_entry.id   d492da9177a197d0d99205773832a144
#
_cell.length_a   1.000
_cell.length_b   1.000
_cell.length_c   1.000
_cell.angle_alpha   90.00
_cell.angle_beta   90.00
_cell.angle_gamma   90.00
#
_symmetry.space_group_name_H-M   'P 1'
#
loop_
_entity.id
_entity.type
_entity.pdbx_description
1 polymer ?
#
loop_
_entity_poly.entity_id
_entity_poly.type
_entity_poly.pdbx_seq_one_letter_code
_entity_poly.pdbx_strand_id
1 'polypeptide(L)'
;MCSSDLEETGLNIPKILAVTTTDDGRWAIITEFIEGKTLDTLMKENPDKIDEYLNLFVDLQREVHSKRAPGLNKLRDKMNRKIDEADLDATIKYNLHTRLAGMPKRIKVCHGDFNPSNIIIRESDGVPFILDWSHATQGNAAADAARTYLLFCLADEKELAEKYRELFCRKNGSPMEYFEKWLPIVAASQSVKGKPDERDFLISWADVVDYE
;
A
#
# COMPACT_ATOMS: atom_id res chain seq x y z
N MET A 1 2.68 -11.73 -14.67
CA MET A 1 3.31 -10.75 -15.59
C MET A 1 4.00 -9.57 -14.87
N CYS A 2 3.87 -9.40 -13.55
CA CYS A 2 4.49 -8.29 -12.80
C CYS A 2 5.82 -8.63 -12.12
N SER A 3 6.26 -9.87 -12.15
CA SER A 3 7.39 -10.31 -11.32
C SER A 3 8.76 -9.99 -11.92
N SER A 4 8.94 -10.12 -13.22
CA SER A 4 10.23 -9.80 -13.87
C SER A 4 10.60 -8.32 -13.74
N ASP A 5 9.63 -7.41 -13.90
CA ASP A 5 9.88 -5.98 -13.79
C ASP A 5 10.26 -5.56 -12.35
N LEU A 6 9.77 -6.28 -11.34
CA LEU A 6 10.10 -6.02 -9.93
C LEU A 6 11.49 -6.57 -9.57
N GLU A 7 11.88 -7.75 -10.08
CA GLU A 7 13.22 -8.30 -9.87
C GLU A 7 14.33 -7.36 -10.39
N GLU A 8 14.08 -6.67 -11.51
CA GLU A 8 15.00 -5.69 -12.09
C GLU A 8 15.14 -4.41 -11.24
N THR A 9 14.24 -4.16 -10.28
CA THR A 9 14.30 -2.96 -9.43
C THR A 9 15.43 -2.97 -8.41
N GLY A 10 15.97 -4.16 -8.10
CA GLY A 10 16.98 -4.36 -7.06
C GLY A 10 16.42 -4.24 -5.64
N LEU A 11 15.09 -4.31 -5.46
CA LEU A 11 14.46 -4.45 -4.15
C LEU A 11 14.70 -5.86 -3.59
N ASN A 12 14.81 -5.98 -2.27
CA ASN A 12 14.84 -7.28 -1.62
C ASN A 12 13.44 -7.89 -1.62
N ILE A 13 13.17 -8.70 -2.63
CA ILE A 13 11.94 -9.47 -2.79
C ILE A 13 12.30 -10.96 -2.88
N PRO A 14 11.46 -11.87 -2.36
CA PRO A 14 11.72 -13.30 -2.51
C PRO A 14 11.83 -13.69 -3.98
N LYS A 15 12.89 -14.44 -4.31
CA LYS A 15 13.14 -14.90 -5.68
C LYS A 15 12.01 -15.80 -6.14
N ILE A 16 11.52 -15.58 -7.35
CA ILE A 16 10.54 -16.47 -7.97
C ILE A 16 11.21 -17.74 -8.45
N LEU A 17 10.74 -18.88 -7.95
CA LEU A 17 11.23 -20.21 -8.31
C LEU A 17 10.42 -20.82 -9.44
N ALA A 18 9.10 -20.65 -9.43
CA ALA A 18 8.20 -21.12 -10.48
C ALA A 18 6.89 -20.35 -10.51
N VAL A 19 6.25 -20.37 -11.68
CA VAL A 19 4.85 -19.98 -11.87
C VAL A 19 4.13 -21.22 -12.42
N THR A 20 3.05 -21.63 -11.76
CA THR A 20 2.30 -22.85 -12.08
C THR A 20 0.81 -22.65 -11.90
N THR A 21 0.04 -23.71 -12.13
CA THR A 21 -1.39 -23.77 -11.79
C THR A 21 -1.62 -24.81 -10.71
N THR A 22 -2.52 -24.54 -9.79
CA THR A 22 -3.02 -25.50 -8.80
C THR A 22 -4.00 -26.48 -9.44
N ASP A 23 -4.33 -27.59 -8.76
CA ASP A 23 -5.23 -28.63 -9.26
C ASP A 23 -6.64 -28.09 -9.58
N ASP A 24 -7.05 -27.02 -8.93
CA ASP A 24 -8.31 -26.31 -9.19
C ASP A 24 -8.20 -25.22 -10.29
N GLY A 25 -7.07 -25.17 -11.02
CA GLY A 25 -6.86 -24.27 -12.16
C GLY A 25 -6.50 -22.83 -11.81
N ARG A 26 -6.22 -22.52 -10.55
CA ARG A 26 -5.75 -21.18 -10.14
C ARG A 26 -4.25 -21.03 -10.37
N TRP A 27 -3.82 -19.82 -10.73
CA TRP A 27 -2.41 -19.51 -10.83
C TRP A 27 -1.74 -19.50 -9.44
N ALA A 28 -0.56 -20.10 -9.35
CA ALA A 28 0.29 -20.10 -8.17
C ALA A 28 1.69 -19.62 -8.51
N ILE A 29 2.26 -18.81 -7.63
CA ILE A 29 3.65 -18.37 -7.71
C ILE A 29 4.40 -19.02 -6.55
N ILE A 30 5.47 -19.74 -6.86
CA ILE A 30 6.34 -20.36 -5.88
C ILE A 30 7.56 -19.46 -5.74
N THR A 31 7.83 -19.02 -4.52
CA THR A 31 9.00 -18.18 -4.22
C THR A 31 9.93 -18.88 -3.24
N GLU A 32 11.15 -18.39 -3.13
CA GLU A 32 12.04 -18.79 -2.04
C GLU A 32 11.39 -18.49 -0.68
N PHE A 33 11.68 -19.33 0.29
CA PHE A 33 11.26 -19.12 1.67
C PHE A 33 12.30 -18.26 2.39
N ILE A 34 11.86 -17.17 3.00
CA ILE A 34 12.73 -16.31 3.82
C ILE A 34 12.52 -16.68 5.28
N GLU A 35 13.52 -17.29 5.89
CA GLU A 35 13.50 -17.60 7.32
C GLU A 35 13.72 -16.32 8.13
N GLY A 36 12.77 -16.00 9.03
CA GLY A 36 12.82 -14.77 9.83
C GLY A 36 11.48 -14.42 10.47
N LYS A 37 11.42 -13.25 11.10
CA LYS A 37 10.20 -12.71 11.71
C LYS A 37 9.66 -11.56 10.88
N THR A 38 8.33 -11.45 10.85
CA THR A 38 7.70 -10.27 10.25
C THR A 38 7.97 -9.03 11.11
N LEU A 39 7.99 -7.88 10.46
CA LEU A 39 8.16 -6.60 11.17
C LEU A 39 7.01 -6.37 12.16
N ASP A 40 5.79 -6.78 11.82
CA ASP A 40 4.63 -6.77 12.73
C ASP A 40 4.90 -7.58 14.01
N THR A 41 5.44 -8.79 13.88
CA THR A 41 5.83 -9.63 15.02
C THR A 41 6.89 -8.94 15.88
N LEU A 42 7.91 -8.36 15.24
CA LEU A 42 8.98 -7.66 15.96
C LEU A 42 8.48 -6.41 16.68
N MET A 43 7.55 -5.65 16.10
CA MET A 43 6.91 -4.49 16.74
C MET A 43 6.12 -4.90 17.99
N LYS A 44 5.40 -6.02 17.92
CA LYS A 44 4.63 -6.56 19.07
C LYS A 44 5.51 -7.13 20.17
N GLU A 45 6.59 -7.80 19.80
CA GLU A 45 7.55 -8.36 20.79
C GLU A 45 8.41 -7.28 21.46
N ASN A 46 8.64 -6.14 20.81
CA ASN A 46 9.53 -5.08 21.28
C ASN A 46 8.87 -3.70 21.18
N PRO A 47 7.85 -3.40 21.99
CA PRO A 47 7.10 -2.14 21.92
C PRO A 47 7.96 -0.90 22.24
N ASP A 48 9.06 -1.07 22.96
CA ASP A 48 10.06 -0.02 23.24
C ASP A 48 10.84 0.42 22.01
N LYS A 49 10.86 -0.41 20.93
CA LYS A 49 11.53 -0.13 19.66
C LYS A 49 10.59 0.27 18.53
N ILE A 50 9.34 0.59 18.85
CA ILE A 50 8.31 0.90 17.82
C ILE A 50 8.74 2.01 16.87
N ASP A 51 9.37 3.06 17.38
CA ASP A 51 9.83 4.18 16.58
C ASP A 51 11.02 3.80 15.67
N GLU A 52 11.88 2.89 16.08
CA GLU A 52 12.97 2.33 15.26
C GLU A 52 12.39 1.51 14.10
N TYR A 53 11.47 0.60 14.40
CA TYR A 53 10.81 -0.23 13.40
C TYR A 53 9.96 0.59 12.43
N LEU A 54 9.28 1.62 12.93
CA LEU A 54 8.51 2.51 12.08
C LEU A 54 9.41 3.33 11.13
N ASN A 55 10.57 3.75 11.61
CA ASN A 55 11.58 4.41 10.78
C ASN A 55 12.08 3.49 9.65
N LEU A 56 12.41 2.22 9.96
CA LEU A 56 12.78 1.21 8.98
C LEU A 56 11.65 0.99 7.97
N PHE A 57 10.42 0.83 8.44
CA PHE A 57 9.23 0.63 7.62
C PHE A 57 9.03 1.73 6.59
N VAL A 58 9.10 2.99 7.02
CA VAL A 58 8.96 4.15 6.13
C VAL A 58 10.14 4.24 5.15
N ASP A 59 11.35 3.93 5.57
CA ASP A 59 12.52 3.95 4.68
C ASP A 59 12.42 2.88 3.58
N LEU A 60 11.96 1.67 3.92
CA LEU A 60 11.68 0.61 2.94
C LEU A 60 10.61 1.05 1.94
N GLN A 61 9.52 1.66 2.41
CA GLN A 61 8.48 2.16 1.50
C GLN A 61 9.01 3.28 0.58
N ARG A 62 9.87 4.16 1.09
CA ARG A 62 10.54 5.17 0.28
C ARG A 62 11.47 4.55 -0.76
N GLU A 63 12.17 3.48 -0.40
CA GLU A 63 12.98 2.73 -1.34
C GLU A 63 12.11 2.15 -2.47
N VAL A 64 10.97 1.52 -2.16
CA VAL A 64 9.98 1.08 -3.15
C VAL A 64 9.57 2.22 -4.05
N HIS A 65 9.21 3.37 -3.48
CA HIS A 65 8.78 4.55 -4.23
C HIS A 65 9.92 5.23 -5.02
N SER A 66 11.18 4.87 -4.80
CA SER A 66 12.30 5.35 -5.61
C SER A 66 12.43 4.62 -6.95
N LYS A 67 11.83 3.43 -7.05
CA LYS A 67 11.93 2.55 -8.21
C LYS A 67 10.91 2.88 -9.31
N ARG A 68 11.16 2.34 -10.50
CA ARG A 68 10.27 2.40 -11.66
C ARG A 68 10.14 1.01 -12.26
N ALA A 69 8.93 0.61 -12.61
CA ALA A 69 8.62 -0.65 -13.27
C ALA A 69 7.52 -0.39 -14.31
N PRO A 70 7.88 -0.05 -15.56
CA PRO A 70 6.93 0.41 -16.59
C PRO A 70 5.89 -0.64 -16.99
N GLY A 71 6.18 -1.94 -16.81
CA GLY A 71 5.27 -3.05 -17.06
C GLY A 71 4.13 -3.18 -16.05
N LEU A 72 4.20 -2.48 -14.91
CA LEU A 72 3.12 -2.51 -13.91
C LEU A 72 1.89 -1.75 -14.40
N ASN A 73 0.70 -2.25 -14.01
CA ASN A 73 -0.57 -1.56 -14.23
C ASN A 73 -0.56 -0.17 -13.57
N LYS A 74 -1.24 0.79 -14.20
CA LYS A 74 -1.35 2.15 -13.65
C LYS A 74 -2.30 2.18 -12.47
N LEU A 75 -1.83 2.71 -11.33
CA LEU A 75 -2.63 2.86 -10.12
C LEU A 75 -3.91 3.68 -10.37
N ARG A 76 -3.81 4.76 -11.16
CA ARG A 76 -4.96 5.61 -11.50
C ARG A 76 -6.07 4.84 -12.23
N ASP A 77 -5.73 3.98 -13.19
CA ASP A 77 -6.70 3.20 -13.96
C ASP A 77 -7.38 2.16 -13.03
N LYS A 78 -6.58 1.54 -12.13
CA LYS A 78 -7.10 0.65 -11.09
C LYS A 78 -8.07 1.37 -10.15
N MET A 79 -7.73 2.60 -9.71
CA MET A 79 -8.59 3.39 -8.82
C MET A 79 -9.87 3.82 -9.50
N ASN A 80 -9.82 4.32 -10.75
CA ASN A 80 -11.03 4.67 -11.50
C ASN A 80 -12.01 3.51 -11.57
N ARG A 81 -11.53 2.33 -12.01
CA ARG A 81 -12.38 1.13 -12.07
C ARG A 81 -12.97 0.78 -10.70
N LYS A 82 -12.17 0.88 -9.62
CA LYS A 82 -12.64 0.56 -8.28
C LYS A 82 -13.64 1.56 -7.73
N ILE A 83 -13.52 2.84 -8.05
CA ILE A 83 -14.52 3.86 -7.70
C ILE A 83 -15.84 3.56 -8.43
N ASP A 84 -15.81 3.17 -9.71
CA ASP A 84 -17.01 2.77 -10.45
C ASP A 84 -17.72 1.57 -9.80
N GLU A 85 -16.95 0.57 -9.33
CA GLU A 85 -17.45 -0.64 -8.65
C GLU A 85 -17.94 -0.38 -7.21
N ALA A 86 -17.53 0.71 -6.56
CA ALA A 86 -17.86 1.00 -5.16
C ALA A 86 -19.35 1.27 -4.97
N ASP A 87 -19.88 0.89 -3.82
CA ASP A 87 -21.26 1.15 -3.41
C ASP A 87 -21.39 2.58 -2.85
N LEU A 88 -21.30 3.56 -3.74
CA LEU A 88 -21.34 4.99 -3.46
C LEU A 88 -22.35 5.69 -4.36
N ASP A 89 -22.90 6.80 -3.87
CA ASP A 89 -23.74 7.68 -4.67
C ASP A 89 -23.02 8.20 -5.93
N ALA A 90 -23.80 8.44 -6.98
CA ALA A 90 -23.26 8.90 -8.26
C ALA A 90 -22.53 10.26 -8.14
N THR A 91 -23.00 11.15 -7.29
CA THR A 91 -22.36 12.45 -7.03
C THR A 91 -21.01 12.28 -6.36
N ILE A 92 -20.92 11.39 -5.36
CA ILE A 92 -19.66 11.07 -4.68
C ILE A 92 -18.67 10.46 -5.68
N LYS A 93 -19.11 9.49 -6.49
CA LYS A 93 -18.26 8.91 -7.54
C LYS A 93 -17.72 9.97 -8.50
N TYR A 94 -18.58 10.86 -9.00
CA TYR A 94 -18.20 11.95 -9.88
C TYR A 94 -17.14 12.86 -9.24
N ASN A 95 -17.34 13.25 -7.97
CA ASN A 95 -16.39 14.06 -7.23
C ASN A 95 -15.04 13.36 -7.06
N LEU A 96 -15.04 12.08 -6.72
CA LEU A 96 -13.83 11.28 -6.57
C LEU A 96 -13.05 11.14 -7.89
N HIS A 97 -13.74 10.91 -9.01
CA HIS A 97 -13.12 10.89 -10.35
C HIS A 97 -12.51 12.24 -10.69
N THR A 98 -13.21 13.34 -10.41
CA THR A 98 -12.73 14.69 -10.65
C THR A 98 -11.48 14.99 -9.81
N ARG A 99 -11.50 14.65 -8.52
CA ARG A 99 -10.32 14.77 -7.62
C ARG A 99 -9.16 13.93 -8.15
N LEU A 100 -9.38 12.64 -8.47
CA LEU A 100 -8.36 11.76 -9.00
C LEU A 100 -7.78 12.28 -10.32
N ALA A 101 -8.61 12.86 -11.20
CA ALA A 101 -8.16 13.47 -12.44
C ALA A 101 -7.22 14.66 -12.21
N GLY A 102 -7.49 15.47 -11.18
CA GLY A 102 -6.66 16.61 -10.77
C GLY A 102 -5.35 16.25 -10.05
N MET A 103 -5.23 15.01 -9.54
CA MET A 103 -4.02 14.60 -8.83
C MET A 103 -2.81 14.44 -9.78
N PRO A 104 -1.58 14.79 -9.34
CA PRO A 104 -0.38 14.67 -10.16
C PRO A 104 -0.12 13.24 -10.62
N LYS A 105 0.12 13.06 -11.92
CA LYS A 105 0.52 11.77 -12.49
C LYS A 105 1.96 11.47 -12.10
N ARG A 106 2.21 10.29 -11.54
CA ARG A 106 3.52 9.75 -11.17
C ARG A 106 3.63 8.30 -11.66
N ILE A 107 4.87 7.82 -11.78
CA ILE A 107 5.20 6.47 -12.30
C ILE A 107 6.12 5.72 -11.35
N LYS A 108 5.96 5.96 -10.05
CA LYS A 108 6.71 5.26 -9.00
C LYS A 108 6.12 3.88 -8.79
N VAL A 109 6.95 2.92 -8.39
CA VAL A 109 6.44 1.63 -7.91
C VAL A 109 5.63 1.88 -6.65
N CYS A 110 4.42 1.34 -6.60
CA CYS A 110 3.50 1.34 -5.47
C CYS A 110 3.19 -0.11 -5.12
N HIS A 111 3.33 -0.48 -3.86
CA HIS A 111 3.09 -1.85 -3.41
C HIS A 111 1.60 -2.19 -3.40
N GLY A 112 0.77 -1.28 -2.89
CA GLY A 112 -0.69 -1.43 -2.83
C GLY A 112 -1.22 -2.23 -1.65
N ASP A 113 -0.32 -2.85 -0.86
CA ASP A 113 -0.62 -3.51 0.41
C ASP A 113 0.60 -3.49 1.35
N PHE A 114 1.25 -2.32 1.43
CA PHE A 114 2.45 -2.15 2.24
C PHE A 114 2.07 -2.04 3.72
N ASN A 115 2.33 -3.11 4.46
CA ASN A 115 2.06 -3.20 5.90
C ASN A 115 3.14 -4.03 6.59
N PRO A 116 3.32 -3.93 7.93
CA PRO A 116 4.42 -4.59 8.64
C PRO A 116 4.41 -6.13 8.54
N SER A 117 3.25 -6.77 8.32
CA SER A 117 3.18 -8.23 8.15
C SER A 117 3.70 -8.71 6.79
N ASN A 118 3.80 -7.79 5.80
CA ASN A 118 4.39 -8.04 4.49
C ASN A 118 5.90 -7.71 4.43
N ILE A 119 6.56 -7.54 5.57
CA ILE A 119 8.01 -7.34 5.66
C ILE A 119 8.58 -8.41 6.58
N ILE A 120 9.52 -9.21 6.08
CA ILE A 120 10.28 -10.20 6.88
C ILE A 120 11.69 -9.68 7.09
N ILE A 121 12.13 -9.68 8.33
CA ILE A 121 13.54 -9.48 8.68
C ILE A 121 14.21 -10.86 8.72
N ARG A 122 15.10 -11.11 7.75
CA ARG A 122 15.79 -12.40 7.64
C ARG A 122 16.66 -12.64 8.86
N GLU A 123 16.55 -13.83 9.46
CA GLU A 123 17.24 -14.15 10.72
C GLU A 123 18.76 -14.18 10.58
N SER A 124 19.27 -14.65 9.45
CA SER A 124 20.71 -14.88 9.25
C SER A 124 21.57 -13.62 9.20
N ASP A 125 20.99 -12.47 8.75
CA ASP A 125 21.76 -11.24 8.48
C ASP A 125 20.96 -9.95 8.75
N GLY A 126 19.71 -10.03 9.19
CA GLY A 126 18.86 -8.87 9.47
C GLY A 126 18.37 -8.12 8.23
N VAL A 127 18.54 -8.67 7.04
CA VAL A 127 18.10 -8.01 5.79
C VAL A 127 16.58 -8.06 5.68
N PRO A 128 15.88 -6.91 5.44
CA PRO A 128 14.45 -6.90 5.22
C PRO A 128 14.09 -7.37 3.81
N PHE A 129 13.05 -8.18 3.70
CA PHE A 129 12.43 -8.62 2.46
C PHE A 129 10.97 -8.16 2.41
N ILE A 130 10.54 -7.65 1.26
CA ILE A 130 9.17 -7.18 1.04
C ILE A 130 8.39 -8.26 0.28
N LEU A 131 7.27 -8.68 0.88
CA LEU A 131 6.42 -9.78 0.41
C LEU A 131 5.15 -9.26 -0.26
N ASP A 132 4.41 -10.17 -0.90
CA ASP A 132 3.08 -9.99 -1.47
C ASP A 132 2.91 -8.76 -2.39
N TRP A 133 3.53 -8.84 -3.54
CA TRP A 133 3.45 -7.85 -4.61
C TRP A 133 2.22 -8.00 -5.53
N SER A 134 1.23 -8.79 -5.13
CA SER A 134 0.00 -9.06 -5.91
C SER A 134 -0.79 -7.80 -6.27
N HIS A 135 -0.63 -6.74 -5.50
CA HIS A 135 -1.29 -5.45 -5.68
C HIS A 135 -0.42 -4.37 -6.30
N ALA A 136 0.81 -4.70 -6.70
CA ALA A 136 1.76 -3.75 -7.25
C ALA A 136 1.22 -2.99 -8.47
N THR A 137 1.52 -1.70 -8.50
CA THR A 137 1.14 -0.77 -9.58
C THR A 137 2.22 0.28 -9.77
N GLN A 138 2.15 1.03 -10.87
CA GLN A 138 2.90 2.27 -11.02
C GLN A 138 2.00 3.48 -10.76
N GLY A 139 2.43 4.40 -9.90
CA GLY A 139 1.57 5.51 -9.51
C GLY A 139 2.22 6.56 -8.62
N ASN A 140 1.43 7.09 -7.71
CA ASN A 140 1.82 8.14 -6.79
C ASN A 140 2.14 7.56 -5.41
N ALA A 141 3.32 7.89 -4.88
CA ALA A 141 3.77 7.43 -3.57
C ALA A 141 2.81 7.80 -2.43
N ALA A 142 2.23 9.01 -2.46
CA ALA A 142 1.30 9.44 -1.42
C ALA A 142 -0.03 8.64 -1.46
N ALA A 143 -0.46 8.17 -2.63
CA ALA A 143 -1.61 7.28 -2.75
C ALA A 143 -1.34 5.91 -2.13
N ASP A 144 -0.15 5.34 -2.36
CA ASP A 144 0.27 4.08 -1.75
C ASP A 144 0.42 4.21 -0.23
N ALA A 145 0.99 5.32 0.24
CA ALA A 145 1.10 5.62 1.66
C ALA A 145 -0.26 5.86 2.33
N ALA A 146 -1.20 6.52 1.66
CA ALA A 146 -2.57 6.66 2.14
C ALA A 146 -3.25 5.29 2.32
N ARG A 147 -2.97 4.32 1.45
CA ARG A 147 -3.42 2.93 1.64
C ARG A 147 -2.83 2.31 2.91
N THR A 148 -1.53 2.46 3.15
CA THR A 148 -0.86 1.98 4.37
C THR A 148 -1.46 2.59 5.63
N TYR A 149 -1.72 3.90 5.63
CA TYR A 149 -2.40 4.60 6.74
C TYR A 149 -3.77 3.98 7.04
N LEU A 150 -4.59 3.76 6.02
CA LEU A 150 -5.90 3.14 6.18
C LEU A 150 -5.80 1.69 6.68
N LEU A 151 -4.74 0.95 6.33
CA LEU A 151 -4.50 -0.39 6.87
C LEU A 151 -4.23 -0.37 8.37
N PHE A 152 -3.42 0.56 8.87
CA PHE A 152 -3.23 0.76 10.32
C PHE A 152 -4.54 1.14 11.01
N CYS A 153 -5.33 2.02 10.42
CA CYS A 153 -6.64 2.39 10.98
C CYS A 153 -7.61 1.20 11.03
N LEU A 154 -7.64 0.34 10.00
CA LEU A 154 -8.46 -0.88 9.96
C LEU A 154 -8.00 -1.94 10.98
N ALA A 155 -6.72 -1.94 11.34
CA ALA A 155 -6.17 -2.77 12.41
C ALA A 155 -6.40 -2.19 13.83
N ASP A 156 -7.14 -1.08 13.93
CA ASP A 156 -7.35 -0.28 15.17
C ASP A 156 -6.06 0.30 15.79
N GLU A 157 -5.01 0.44 14.98
CA GLU A 157 -3.71 0.98 15.36
C GLU A 157 -3.61 2.49 15.03
N LYS A 158 -4.57 3.28 15.51
CA LYS A 158 -4.74 4.71 15.12
C LYS A 158 -3.52 5.57 15.50
N GLU A 159 -2.94 5.35 16.68
CA GLU A 159 -1.74 6.10 17.11
C GLU A 159 -0.54 5.80 16.20
N LEU A 160 -0.38 4.54 15.79
CA LEU A 160 0.67 4.13 14.87
C LEU A 160 0.42 4.69 13.46
N ALA A 161 -0.85 4.74 13.03
CA ALA A 161 -1.24 5.37 11.76
C ALA A 161 -0.83 6.85 11.71
N GLU A 162 -1.09 7.63 12.77
CA GLU A 162 -0.70 9.04 12.84
C GLU A 162 0.82 9.22 12.85
N LYS A 163 1.55 8.47 13.68
CA LYS A 163 3.02 8.47 13.69
C LYS A 163 3.59 8.12 12.30
N TYR A 164 3.01 7.12 11.64
CA TYR A 164 3.42 6.73 10.29
C TYR A 164 3.20 7.87 9.29
N ARG A 165 2.01 8.49 9.27
CA ARG A 165 1.66 9.59 8.37
C ARG A 165 2.63 10.76 8.52
N GLU A 166 2.86 11.21 9.76
CA GLU A 166 3.79 12.30 10.06
C GLU A 166 5.23 11.97 9.60
N LEU A 167 5.70 10.76 9.91
CA LEU A 167 7.03 10.32 9.55
C LEU A 167 7.20 10.21 8.03
N PHE A 168 6.20 9.63 7.34
CA PHE A 168 6.19 9.52 5.88
C PHE A 168 6.22 10.90 5.23
N CYS A 169 5.36 11.82 5.63
CA CYS A 169 5.31 13.18 5.08
C CYS A 169 6.62 13.91 5.30
N ARG A 170 7.16 13.87 6.52
CA ARG A 170 8.44 14.50 6.86
C ARG A 170 9.60 13.95 6.02
N LYS A 171 9.74 12.61 5.94
CA LYS A 171 10.84 11.97 5.20
C LYS A 171 10.77 12.18 3.68
N ASN A 172 9.56 12.39 3.13
CA ASN A 172 9.37 12.62 1.70
C ASN A 172 9.28 14.12 1.33
N GLY A 173 9.33 15.03 2.31
CA GLY A 173 9.11 16.46 2.06
C GLY A 173 7.74 16.75 1.43
N SER A 174 6.72 15.95 1.79
CA SER A 174 5.37 16.04 1.25
C SER A 174 4.46 16.77 2.24
N PRO A 175 3.71 17.81 1.82
CA PRO A 175 2.73 18.46 2.69
C PRO A 175 1.68 17.46 3.17
N MET A 176 1.21 17.62 4.42
CA MET A 176 0.17 16.80 5.03
C MET A 176 -1.13 16.86 4.23
N GLU A 177 -1.52 18.06 3.80
CA GLU A 177 -2.72 18.30 2.99
C GLU A 177 -2.67 17.55 1.64
N TYR A 178 -1.46 17.37 1.09
CA TYR A 178 -1.31 16.57 -0.14
C TYR A 178 -1.55 15.09 0.11
N PHE A 179 -1.12 14.57 1.24
CA PHE A 179 -1.40 13.20 1.67
C PHE A 179 -2.91 13.01 1.90
N GLU A 180 -3.54 13.94 2.63
CA GLU A 180 -4.97 13.90 2.98
C GLU A 180 -5.89 13.90 1.76
N LYS A 181 -5.51 14.62 0.70
CA LYS A 181 -6.27 14.60 -0.58
C LYS A 181 -6.37 13.20 -1.21
N TRP A 182 -5.47 12.28 -0.88
CA TRP A 182 -5.51 10.91 -1.38
C TRP A 182 -6.44 10.00 -0.57
N LEU A 183 -6.69 10.30 0.71
CA LEU A 183 -7.46 9.42 1.60
C LEU A 183 -8.86 9.08 1.07
N PRO A 184 -9.71 10.03 0.64
CA PRO A 184 -11.04 9.72 0.11
C PRO A 184 -10.98 8.83 -1.15
N ILE A 185 -10.04 9.13 -2.04
CA ILE A 185 -9.87 8.42 -3.31
C ILE A 185 -9.46 6.96 -3.03
N VAL A 186 -8.49 6.78 -2.14
CA VAL A 186 -7.95 5.47 -1.78
C VAL A 186 -9.00 4.67 -1.01
N ALA A 187 -9.68 5.28 -0.04
CA ALA A 187 -10.72 4.64 0.75
C ALA A 187 -11.86 4.11 -0.13
N ALA A 188 -12.41 4.94 -1.03
CA ALA A 188 -13.42 4.51 -2.00
C ALA A 188 -12.93 3.35 -2.87
N SER A 189 -11.69 3.44 -3.37
CA SER A 189 -11.10 2.36 -4.17
C SER A 189 -10.93 1.05 -3.40
N GLN A 190 -10.76 1.09 -2.09
CA GLN A 190 -10.57 -0.09 -1.23
C GLN A 190 -11.87 -0.67 -0.69
N SER A 191 -12.95 0.13 -0.56
CA SER A 191 -14.24 -0.30 -0.03
C SER A 191 -14.87 -1.47 -0.81
N VAL A 192 -14.48 -1.66 -2.07
CA VAL A 192 -14.98 -2.72 -2.95
C VAL A 192 -14.63 -4.14 -2.47
N LYS A 193 -13.54 -4.30 -1.71
CA LYS A 193 -13.03 -5.62 -1.29
C LYS A 193 -13.16 -5.91 0.20
N GLY A 194 -13.49 -4.92 1.01
CA GLY A 194 -13.53 -5.02 2.46
C GLY A 194 -14.65 -5.96 2.96
N LYS A 195 -14.46 -6.52 4.14
CA LYS A 195 -15.58 -7.07 4.93
C LYS A 195 -16.60 -5.95 5.19
N PRO A 196 -17.86 -6.27 5.54
CA PRO A 196 -18.86 -5.23 5.77
C PRO A 196 -18.39 -4.10 6.70
N ASP A 197 -17.84 -4.43 7.87
CA ASP A 197 -17.36 -3.46 8.85
C ASP A 197 -16.20 -2.61 8.31
N GLU A 198 -15.28 -3.21 7.55
CA GLU A 198 -14.18 -2.50 6.86
C GLU A 198 -14.71 -1.56 5.77
N ARG A 199 -15.78 -2.00 5.07
CA ARG A 199 -16.42 -1.20 4.02
C ARG A 199 -17.03 0.06 4.59
N ASP A 200 -17.79 -0.03 5.67
CA ASP A 200 -18.46 1.11 6.30
C ASP A 200 -17.42 2.13 6.79
N PHE A 201 -16.34 1.66 7.40
CA PHE A 201 -15.21 2.52 7.77
C PHE A 201 -14.61 3.22 6.55
N LEU A 202 -14.33 2.50 5.46
CA LEU A 202 -13.72 3.07 4.26
C LEU A 202 -14.67 4.04 3.54
N ILE A 203 -15.97 3.74 3.50
CA ILE A 203 -16.99 4.63 2.93
C ILE A 203 -17.07 5.94 3.72
N SER A 204 -16.94 5.91 5.05
CA SER A 204 -16.95 7.13 5.86
C SER A 204 -15.81 8.11 5.51
N TRP A 205 -14.69 7.60 4.99
CA TRP A 205 -13.60 8.43 4.47
C TRP A 205 -13.85 8.97 3.05
N ALA A 206 -14.71 8.29 2.28
CA ALA A 206 -14.99 8.67 0.89
C ALA A 206 -16.00 9.83 0.79
N ASP A 207 -16.85 9.99 1.80
CA ASP A 207 -17.91 11.02 1.87
C ASP A 207 -17.41 12.34 2.51
N VAL A 208 -16.24 12.79 2.07
CA VAL A 208 -15.75 14.12 2.48
C VAL A 208 -16.41 15.18 1.62
N VAL A 209 -17.46 15.77 2.14
CA VAL A 209 -18.00 17.05 1.63
C VAL A 209 -17.01 18.13 2.03
N ASP A 210 -16.32 18.75 1.07
CA ASP A 210 -15.55 19.97 1.33
C ASP A 210 -16.58 21.05 1.71
N TYR A 211 -16.70 21.36 2.98
CA TYR A 211 -17.31 22.63 3.40
C TYR A 211 -16.29 23.72 3.06
N GLU A 212 -16.51 24.42 1.94
CA GLU A 212 -15.88 25.71 1.66
C GLU A 212 -16.26 26.75 2.72
#